data_1034724198a455f0fcdc1fe2931e7198
#
_entry.id   1034724198a455f0fcdc1fe2931e7198
#
_cell.length_a   1.000
_cell.length_b   1.000
_cell.length_c   1.000
_cell.angle_alpha   90.00
_cell.angle_beta   90.00
_cell.angle_gamma   90.00
#
_symmetry.space_group_name_H-M   'P 1'
#
loop_
_entity.id
_entity.type
_entity.pdbx_description
1 polymer ?
#
loop_
_entity_poly.entity_id
_entity_poly.type
_entity_poly.pdbx_seq_one_letter_code
_entity_poly.pdbx_strand_id
1 'polypeptide(L)'
;MRDVKRFPTTTGLSWLEMSSFKDHLFKGHEKIGKEYDYVIVGGGYGGYGCASRLAELQPEARIAVFEAIKIGNGDSGKNAGFIIDVPHNFGDQGNSTFEDNEMYYKLNTFIIGRMRKTIEDSGIKVDWDPCGKYLCCSETKSFKLIETESEELDQMKVHYE
;
A
#
# COMPACT_ATOMS: atom_id res chain seq x y z
N MET A 1 -16.38 -1.85 32.15
CA MET A 1 -15.65 -1.27 31.01
C MET A 1 -14.24 -1.84 31.06
N ARG A 2 -13.78 -2.61 30.06
CA ARG A 2 -12.40 -3.11 30.05
C ARG A 2 -11.49 -1.92 29.74
N ASP A 3 -10.47 -1.73 30.57
CA ASP A 3 -9.44 -0.73 30.37
C ASP A 3 -8.69 -1.05 29.07
N VAL A 4 -8.94 -0.30 28.02
CA VAL A 4 -8.23 -0.45 26.75
C VAL A 4 -6.85 0.15 26.94
N LYS A 5 -5.83 -0.69 27.09
CA LYS A 5 -4.45 -0.24 27.17
C LYS A 5 -4.14 0.56 25.90
N ARG A 6 -3.66 1.78 26.08
CA ARG A 6 -3.15 2.58 24.96
C ARG A 6 -2.04 1.81 24.27
N PHE A 7 -2.10 1.73 22.96
CA PHE A 7 -1.00 1.20 22.17
C PHE A 7 0.26 2.04 22.44
N PRO A 8 1.44 1.40 22.61
CA PRO A 8 2.67 2.14 22.78
C PRO A 8 2.89 3.00 21.53
N THR A 9 3.01 4.31 21.74
CA THR A 9 3.44 5.22 20.68
C THR A 9 4.94 5.00 20.48
N THR A 10 5.31 4.28 19.43
CA THR A 10 6.71 4.18 19.05
C THR A 10 7.11 5.47 18.35
N THR A 11 7.95 6.25 18.99
CA THR A 11 8.73 7.30 18.33
C THR A 11 9.81 6.58 17.54
N GLY A 12 9.72 6.56 16.24
CA GLY A 12 10.71 5.93 15.38
C GLY A 12 10.57 6.44 13.96
N LEU A 13 11.59 6.22 13.16
CA LEU A 13 11.64 6.57 11.75
C LEU A 13 10.34 6.19 11.07
N SER A 14 9.61 7.18 10.61
CA SER A 14 8.44 7.00 9.76
C SER A 14 8.54 7.98 8.59
N TRP A 15 8.00 7.61 7.46
CA TRP A 15 7.91 8.50 6.30
C TRP A 15 7.21 9.81 6.64
N LEU A 16 6.33 9.77 7.65
CA LEU A 16 5.65 10.96 8.14
C LEU A 16 6.61 12.00 8.71
N GLU A 17 7.66 11.59 9.42
CA GLU A 17 8.68 12.52 10.00
C GLU A 17 9.45 13.27 8.90
N MET A 18 9.61 12.65 7.73
CA MET A 18 10.26 13.23 6.56
C MET A 18 9.30 14.03 5.68
N SER A 19 8.00 13.83 5.89
CA SER A 19 6.95 14.46 5.09
C SER A 19 6.79 15.95 5.40
N SER A 20 6.47 16.74 4.38
CA SER A 20 6.01 18.12 4.54
C SER A 20 4.68 18.23 5.32
N PHE A 21 3.97 17.12 5.49
CA PHE A 21 2.73 17.03 6.26
C PHE A 21 2.92 16.57 7.71
N LYS A 22 4.16 16.43 8.20
CA LYS A 22 4.44 15.93 9.56
C LYS A 22 3.70 16.70 10.65
N ASP A 23 3.56 18.01 10.49
CA ASP A 23 2.89 18.89 11.44
C ASP A 23 1.43 19.19 11.09
N HIS A 24 0.92 18.56 10.03
CA HIS A 24 -0.46 18.75 9.61
C HIS A 24 -1.41 18.12 10.64
N LEU A 25 -2.26 18.96 11.22
CA LEU A 25 -3.33 18.52 12.11
C LEU A 25 -4.64 18.43 11.34
N PHE A 26 -5.18 17.24 11.26
CA PHE A 26 -6.52 17.05 10.72
C PHE A 26 -7.54 17.57 11.74
N LYS A 27 -8.20 18.69 11.40
CA LYS A 27 -9.20 19.34 12.26
C LYS A 27 -10.61 18.70 12.15
N GLY A 28 -10.70 17.48 11.65
CA GLY A 28 -11.96 16.80 11.38
C GLY A 28 -12.77 16.48 12.64
N HIS A 29 -12.12 16.31 13.80
CA HIS A 29 -12.78 15.97 15.05
C HIS A 29 -13.75 17.06 15.57
N GLU A 30 -13.58 18.31 15.15
CA GLU A 30 -14.47 19.42 15.51
C GLU A 30 -15.83 19.35 14.79
N LYS A 31 -15.93 18.54 13.74
CA LYS A 31 -17.12 18.41 12.89
C LYS A 31 -17.64 16.99 12.80
N ILE A 32 -17.48 16.20 13.88
CA ILE A 32 -18.00 14.84 13.90
C ILE A 32 -19.52 14.90 13.77
N GLY A 33 -20.04 14.39 12.65
CA GLY A 33 -21.46 14.22 12.42
C GLY A 33 -22.03 13.12 13.29
N LYS A 34 -23.36 13.13 13.47
CA LYS A 34 -24.05 12.06 14.22
C LYS A 34 -24.27 10.80 13.39
N GLU A 35 -24.25 10.95 12.07
CA GLU A 35 -24.59 9.88 11.12
C GLU A 35 -23.64 9.93 9.92
N TYR A 36 -23.20 8.76 9.49
CA TYR A 36 -22.41 8.55 8.28
C TYR A 36 -22.99 7.37 7.52
N ASP A 37 -22.85 7.39 6.19
CA ASP A 37 -23.24 6.28 5.35
C ASP A 37 -22.17 5.18 5.40
N TYR A 38 -20.90 5.58 5.57
CA TYR A 38 -19.75 4.67 5.75
C TYR A 38 -18.83 5.17 6.84
N VAL A 39 -18.40 4.23 7.68
CA VAL A 39 -17.39 4.48 8.72
C VAL A 39 -16.24 3.50 8.51
N ILE A 40 -15.04 4.04 8.35
CA ILE A 40 -13.80 3.31 8.15
C ILE A 40 -12.92 3.51 9.38
N VAL A 41 -12.45 2.42 9.98
CA VAL A 41 -11.57 2.46 11.14
C VAL A 41 -10.14 2.12 10.71
N GLY A 42 -9.24 3.07 10.90
CA GLY A 42 -7.85 3.01 10.51
C GLY A 42 -7.52 3.84 9.27
N GLY A 43 -6.56 4.77 9.40
CA GLY A 43 -6.10 5.68 8.36
C GLY A 43 -4.79 5.21 7.69
N GLY A 44 -4.59 3.90 7.54
CA GLY A 44 -3.51 3.30 6.76
C GLY A 44 -3.88 3.14 5.28
N TYR A 45 -3.06 2.41 4.51
CA TYR A 45 -3.30 2.17 3.07
C TYR A 45 -4.66 1.55 2.79
N GLY A 46 -5.09 0.54 3.57
CA GLY A 46 -6.39 -0.09 3.40
C GLY A 46 -7.56 0.87 3.62
N GLY A 47 -7.52 1.62 4.71
CA GLY A 47 -8.56 2.60 5.04
C GLY A 47 -8.64 3.73 4.02
N TYR A 48 -7.48 4.27 3.62
CA TYR A 48 -7.41 5.30 2.59
C TYR A 48 -7.91 4.80 1.22
N GLY A 49 -7.46 3.62 0.81
CA GLY A 49 -7.89 3.02 -0.46
C GLY A 49 -9.40 2.77 -0.49
N CYS A 50 -9.96 2.27 0.62
CA CYS A 50 -11.39 2.07 0.76
C CYS A 50 -12.16 3.41 0.69
N ALA A 51 -11.74 4.41 1.48
CA ALA A 51 -12.37 5.72 1.50
C ALA A 51 -12.34 6.41 0.14
N SER A 52 -11.18 6.41 -0.50
CA SER A 52 -10.99 6.99 -1.83
C SER A 52 -11.90 6.34 -2.86
N ARG A 53 -11.97 4.99 -2.85
CA ARG A 53 -12.82 4.28 -3.81
C ARG A 53 -14.32 4.48 -3.56
N LEU A 54 -14.74 4.52 -2.30
CA LEU A 54 -16.12 4.83 -1.94
C LEU A 54 -16.51 6.24 -2.39
N ALA A 55 -15.65 7.23 -2.19
CA ALA A 55 -15.89 8.60 -2.61
C ALA A 55 -16.04 8.73 -4.14
N GLU A 56 -15.30 7.93 -4.92
CA GLU A 56 -15.46 7.88 -6.38
C GLU A 56 -16.78 7.23 -6.82
N LEU A 57 -17.16 6.13 -6.16
CA LEU A 57 -18.34 5.35 -6.54
C LEU A 57 -19.64 5.95 -6.02
N GLN A 58 -19.56 6.68 -4.91
CA GLN A 58 -20.69 7.26 -4.22
C GLN A 58 -20.36 8.69 -3.76
N PRO A 59 -20.25 9.65 -4.68
CA PRO A 59 -19.81 11.02 -4.38
C PRO A 59 -20.69 11.77 -3.39
N GLU A 60 -21.97 11.37 -3.24
CA GLU A 60 -22.90 11.98 -2.30
C GLU A 60 -22.87 11.32 -0.91
N ALA A 61 -22.14 10.21 -0.74
CA ALA A 61 -22.06 9.51 0.53
C ALA A 61 -21.23 10.26 1.56
N ARG A 62 -21.70 10.25 2.81
CA ARG A 62 -20.97 10.79 3.96
C ARG A 62 -20.01 9.70 4.47
N ILE A 63 -18.74 9.86 4.18
CA ILE A 63 -17.69 8.90 4.53
C ILE A 63 -16.85 9.49 5.67
N ALA A 64 -16.66 8.72 6.75
CA ALA A 64 -15.76 9.07 7.83
C ALA A 64 -14.63 8.05 7.96
N VAL A 65 -13.41 8.55 8.14
CA VAL A 65 -12.23 7.73 8.49
C VAL A 65 -11.80 8.11 9.90
N PHE A 66 -11.82 7.14 10.81
CA PHE A 66 -11.35 7.31 12.18
C PHE A 66 -9.98 6.67 12.34
N GLU A 67 -9.02 7.45 12.80
CA GLU A 67 -7.66 7.02 13.05
C GLU A 67 -7.30 7.25 14.54
N ALA A 68 -6.65 6.27 15.15
CA ALA A 68 -6.37 6.30 16.58
C ALA A 68 -5.29 7.31 16.98
N ILE A 69 -4.33 7.57 16.08
CA ILE A 69 -3.16 8.43 16.36
C ILE A 69 -3.07 9.54 15.30
N LYS A 70 -2.64 9.19 14.10
CA LYS A 70 -2.46 10.08 12.97
C LYS A 70 -2.49 9.26 11.68
N ILE A 71 -3.11 9.78 10.63
CA ILE A 71 -3.16 9.11 9.33
C ILE A 71 -1.73 8.80 8.86
N GLY A 72 -1.51 7.54 8.46
CA GLY A 72 -0.20 7.07 8.01
C GLY A 72 0.83 6.82 9.12
N ASN A 73 0.50 7.00 10.40
CA ASN A 73 1.47 6.80 11.49
C ASN A 73 1.61 5.33 11.95
N GLY A 74 0.80 4.43 11.44
CA GLY A 74 0.91 2.98 11.65
C GLY A 74 1.94 2.35 10.71
N ASP A 75 1.80 1.05 10.46
CA ASP A 75 2.69 0.24 9.61
C ASP A 75 2.78 0.77 8.17
N SER A 76 1.71 1.38 7.66
CA SER A 76 1.70 2.01 6.34
C SER A 76 2.74 3.12 6.17
N GLY A 77 3.11 3.83 7.23
CA GLY A 77 4.15 4.86 7.20
C GLY A 77 5.50 4.40 7.74
N LYS A 78 5.65 3.11 8.07
CA LYS A 78 6.86 2.54 8.69
C LYS A 78 7.42 1.35 7.89
N ASN A 79 7.17 1.33 6.60
CA ASN A 79 7.71 0.33 5.68
C ASN A 79 9.03 0.80 5.06
N ALA A 80 9.65 -0.08 4.27
CA ALA A 80 10.92 0.22 3.60
C ALA A 80 10.77 1.11 2.33
N GLY A 81 9.55 1.50 1.95
CA GLY A 81 9.27 2.37 0.81
C GLY A 81 9.25 1.68 -0.55
N PHE A 82 9.44 0.37 -0.59
CA PHE A 82 9.36 -0.35 -1.86
C PHE A 82 7.91 -0.62 -2.27
N ILE A 83 7.60 -0.30 -3.52
CA ILE A 83 6.34 -0.65 -4.15
C ILE A 83 6.65 -1.71 -5.19
N ILE A 84 6.16 -2.92 -4.98
CA ILE A 84 6.52 -4.10 -5.76
C ILE A 84 5.27 -4.61 -6.48
N ASP A 85 5.38 -4.80 -7.78
CA ASP A 85 4.30 -5.31 -8.63
C ASP A 85 4.19 -6.83 -8.60
N VAL A 86 5.33 -7.53 -8.60
CA VAL A 86 5.40 -8.99 -8.55
C VAL A 86 5.53 -9.48 -7.12
N PRO A 87 4.76 -10.47 -6.66
CA PRO A 87 4.87 -11.04 -5.31
C PRO A 87 6.29 -11.49 -4.94
N HIS A 88 6.64 -11.42 -3.66
CA HIS A 88 7.95 -11.87 -3.19
C HIS A 88 8.16 -13.39 -3.27
N ASN A 89 7.09 -14.13 -3.10
CA ASN A 89 7.08 -15.61 -3.14
C ASN A 89 6.63 -16.10 -4.51
N PHE A 90 7.13 -15.47 -5.54
CA PHE A 90 6.92 -15.88 -6.91
C PHE A 90 7.69 -17.17 -7.17
N GLY A 91 7.07 -18.11 -7.88
CA GLY A 91 7.65 -19.43 -8.10
C GLY A 91 7.43 -20.43 -6.96
N ASP A 92 8.17 -21.51 -6.95
CA ASP A 92 7.93 -22.73 -6.15
C ASP A 92 8.16 -22.57 -4.61
N GLN A 93 8.42 -21.36 -4.12
CA GLN A 93 8.68 -21.12 -2.68
C GLN A 93 7.42 -20.83 -1.84
N GLY A 94 6.25 -20.74 -2.45
CA GLY A 94 4.99 -20.47 -1.78
C GLY A 94 3.92 -21.48 -2.15
N ASN A 95 2.87 -21.55 -1.35
CA ASN A 95 1.66 -22.30 -1.70
C ASN A 95 0.76 -21.54 -2.70
N SER A 96 1.29 -20.53 -3.42
CA SER A 96 0.55 -19.73 -4.39
C SER A 96 0.54 -20.44 -5.76
N THR A 97 -0.60 -20.43 -6.41
CA THR A 97 -0.73 -20.91 -7.78
C THR A 97 -0.33 -19.83 -8.79
N PHE A 98 -0.14 -20.22 -10.06
CA PHE A 98 0.07 -19.25 -11.14
C PHE A 98 -1.08 -18.22 -11.21
N GLU A 99 -2.32 -18.68 -11.09
CA GLU A 99 -3.51 -17.83 -11.10
C GLU A 99 -3.51 -16.82 -9.95
N ASP A 100 -3.06 -17.22 -8.76
CA ASP A 100 -2.89 -16.32 -7.62
C ASP A 100 -1.83 -15.26 -7.93
N ASN A 101 -0.69 -15.65 -8.47
CA ASN A 101 0.40 -14.75 -8.83
C ASN A 101 -0.03 -13.74 -9.90
N GLU A 102 -0.73 -14.21 -10.95
CA GLU A 102 -1.28 -13.35 -11.98
C GLU A 102 -2.30 -12.35 -11.42
N MET A 103 -3.16 -12.79 -10.49
CA MET A 103 -4.12 -11.93 -9.82
C MET A 103 -3.41 -10.85 -8.98
N TYR A 104 -2.42 -11.23 -8.18
CA TYR A 104 -1.63 -10.29 -7.38
C TYR A 104 -0.91 -9.26 -8.26
N TYR A 105 -0.30 -9.70 -9.35
CA TYR A 105 0.34 -8.79 -10.30
C TYR A 105 -0.66 -7.77 -10.87
N LYS A 106 -1.83 -8.21 -11.31
CA LYS A 106 -2.90 -7.34 -11.83
C LYS A 106 -3.37 -6.33 -10.77
N LEU A 107 -3.57 -6.77 -9.53
CA LEU A 107 -3.97 -5.90 -8.43
C LEU A 107 -2.87 -4.89 -8.08
N ASN A 108 -1.63 -5.33 -7.99
CA ASN A 108 -0.50 -4.46 -7.66
C ASN A 108 -0.28 -3.40 -8.73
N THR A 109 -0.26 -3.78 -10.00
CA THR A 109 -0.11 -2.84 -11.12
C THR A 109 -1.26 -1.84 -11.20
N PHE A 110 -2.49 -2.30 -10.93
CA PHE A 110 -3.65 -1.41 -10.82
C PHE A 110 -3.47 -0.36 -9.71
N ILE A 111 -3.04 -0.79 -8.51
CA ILE A 111 -2.81 0.12 -7.38
C ILE A 111 -1.66 1.08 -7.66
N ILE A 112 -0.55 0.60 -8.22
CA ILE A 112 0.59 1.44 -8.62
C ILE A 112 0.14 2.53 -9.60
N GLY A 113 -0.65 2.16 -10.60
CA GLY A 113 -1.22 3.11 -11.57
C GLY A 113 -2.10 4.16 -10.90
N ARG A 114 -2.95 3.75 -9.95
CA ARG A 114 -3.79 4.68 -9.17
C ARG A 114 -2.96 5.63 -8.29
N MET A 115 -1.94 5.12 -7.61
CA MET A 115 -1.03 5.94 -6.81
C MET A 115 -0.34 7.00 -7.67
N ARG A 116 0.22 6.59 -8.81
CA ARG A 116 0.86 7.50 -9.77
C ARG A 116 -0.11 8.60 -10.22
N LYS A 117 -1.31 8.21 -10.64
CA LYS A 117 -2.33 9.16 -11.05
C LYS A 117 -2.71 10.14 -9.92
N THR A 118 -2.86 9.66 -8.69
CA THR A 118 -3.17 10.52 -7.54
C THR A 118 -2.06 11.54 -7.29
N ILE A 119 -0.79 11.11 -7.40
CA ILE A 119 0.38 12.00 -7.26
C ILE A 119 0.37 13.06 -8.35
N GLU A 120 0.16 12.67 -9.60
CA GLU A 120 0.11 13.58 -10.74
C GLU A 120 -1.04 14.60 -10.61
N ASP A 121 -2.24 14.13 -10.29
CA ASP A 121 -3.44 14.97 -10.14
C ASP A 121 -3.31 15.94 -8.95
N SER A 122 -2.66 15.54 -7.87
CA SER A 122 -2.48 16.37 -6.68
C SER A 122 -1.33 17.37 -6.77
N GLY A 123 -0.39 17.16 -7.68
CA GLY A 123 0.84 17.97 -7.80
C GLY A 123 1.77 17.86 -6.58
N ILE A 124 1.57 16.88 -5.69
CA ILE A 124 2.43 16.64 -4.53
C ILE A 124 3.78 16.13 -5.00
N LYS A 125 4.87 16.71 -4.50
CA LYS A 125 6.21 16.19 -4.73
C LYS A 125 6.44 14.94 -3.90
N VAL A 126 6.81 13.86 -4.56
CA VAL A 126 7.19 12.59 -3.97
C VAL A 126 8.46 12.08 -4.64
N ASP A 127 9.27 11.34 -3.91
CA ASP A 127 10.43 10.65 -4.44
C ASP A 127 9.93 9.32 -5.06
N TRP A 128 9.55 9.40 -6.33
CA TRP A 128 9.09 8.25 -7.10
C TRP A 128 10.19 7.81 -8.05
N ASP A 129 10.82 6.67 -7.75
CA ASP A 129 11.90 6.11 -8.55
C ASP A 129 11.48 4.74 -9.13
N PRO A 130 11.21 4.63 -10.44
CA PRO A 130 10.90 3.38 -11.10
C PRO A 130 12.17 2.56 -11.42
N CYS A 131 12.99 2.30 -10.42
CA CYS A 131 14.29 1.62 -10.57
C CYS A 131 14.19 0.12 -10.90
N GLY A 132 12.98 -0.46 -10.84
CA GLY A 132 12.79 -1.88 -11.04
C GLY A 132 13.20 -2.73 -9.83
N LYS A 133 13.21 -4.05 -10.02
CA LYS A 133 13.56 -5.05 -9.02
C LYS A 133 14.59 -6.01 -9.61
N TYR A 134 15.66 -6.27 -8.89
CA TYR A 134 16.63 -7.30 -9.26
C TYR A 134 16.39 -8.57 -8.44
N LEU A 135 16.34 -9.71 -9.12
CA LEU A 135 16.37 -11.01 -8.51
C LEU A 135 17.78 -11.58 -8.70
N CYS A 136 18.44 -11.91 -7.59
CA CYS A 136 19.80 -12.43 -7.62
C CYS A 136 19.87 -13.77 -6.90
N CYS A 137 20.67 -14.69 -7.43
CA CYS A 137 21.01 -15.94 -6.76
C CYS A 137 22.53 -16.06 -6.58
N SER A 138 22.95 -16.65 -5.47
CA SER A 138 24.37 -16.89 -5.16
C SER A 138 24.80 -18.33 -5.41
N GLU A 139 23.86 -19.23 -5.66
CA GLU A 139 24.13 -20.66 -5.79
C GLU A 139 23.54 -21.21 -7.09
N THR A 140 24.29 -22.11 -7.75
CA THR A 140 23.87 -22.72 -9.03
C THR A 140 22.51 -23.44 -8.95
N LYS A 141 22.20 -24.06 -7.80
CA LYS A 141 20.90 -24.73 -7.61
C LYS A 141 19.72 -23.75 -7.59
N SER A 142 19.97 -22.48 -7.27
CA SER A 142 18.94 -21.42 -7.27
C SER A 142 18.69 -20.86 -8.67
N PHE A 143 19.49 -21.21 -9.67
CA PHE A 143 19.26 -20.82 -11.07
C PHE A 143 17.93 -21.37 -11.60
N LYS A 144 17.60 -22.62 -11.23
CA LYS A 144 16.32 -23.22 -11.63
C LYS A 144 15.11 -22.41 -11.16
N LEU A 145 15.24 -21.77 -9.97
CA LEU A 145 14.18 -20.91 -9.47
C LEU A 145 14.00 -19.68 -10.37
N ILE A 146 15.11 -19.05 -10.77
CA ILE A 146 15.06 -17.90 -11.69
C ILE A 146 14.49 -18.31 -13.06
N GLU A 147 14.84 -19.48 -13.57
CA GLU A 147 14.27 -20.01 -14.82
C GLU A 147 12.76 -20.19 -14.69
N THR A 148 12.28 -20.83 -13.61
CA THR A 148 10.84 -21.01 -13.38
C THR A 148 10.11 -19.67 -13.24
N GLU A 149 10.70 -18.73 -12.48
CA GLU A 149 10.12 -17.40 -12.31
C GLU A 149 10.07 -16.63 -13.64
N SER A 150 11.09 -16.73 -14.48
CA SER A 150 11.10 -16.09 -15.80
C SER A 150 10.04 -16.67 -16.72
N GLU A 151 9.80 -17.99 -16.72
CA GLU A 151 8.73 -18.61 -17.47
C GLU A 151 7.34 -18.11 -17.04
N GLU A 152 7.11 -17.93 -15.74
CA GLU A 152 5.86 -17.36 -15.22
C GLU A 152 5.71 -15.88 -15.59
N LEU A 153 6.78 -15.09 -15.53
CA LEU A 153 6.77 -13.69 -15.96
C LEU A 153 6.43 -13.55 -17.46
N ASP A 154 6.97 -14.44 -18.31
CA ASP A 154 6.65 -14.49 -19.74
C ASP A 154 5.16 -14.77 -19.97
N GLN A 155 4.60 -15.74 -19.25
CA GLN A 155 3.18 -16.07 -19.34
C GLN A 155 2.29 -14.89 -18.92
N MET A 156 2.70 -14.14 -17.88
CA MET A 156 2.01 -12.93 -17.43
C MET A 156 2.31 -11.71 -18.30
N LYS A 157 3.20 -11.81 -19.27
CA LYS A 157 3.67 -10.71 -20.15
C LYS A 157 4.30 -9.56 -19.35
N VAL A 158 5.01 -9.88 -18.28
CA VAL A 158 5.82 -8.94 -17.52
C VAL A 158 7.13 -8.74 -18.26
N HIS A 159 7.51 -7.49 -18.49
CA HIS A 159 8.80 -7.19 -19.11
C HIS A 159 9.93 -7.28 -18.09
N TYR A 160 10.96 -8.04 -18.38
CA TYR A 160 12.20 -8.14 -17.59
C TYR A 160 13.42 -8.25 -18.52
N GLU A 161 14.61 -7.93 -18.00
CA GLU A 161 15.90 -8.00 -18.69
C GLU A 161 16.84 -9.01 -18.02
#